data_b803d5015bdd5f9a5ed77794c020a22a
#
_entry.id   b803d5015bdd5f9a5ed77794c020a22a
#
_cell.length_a   1.000
_cell.length_b   1.000
_cell.length_c   1.000
_cell.angle_alpha   90.00
_cell.angle_beta   90.00
_cell.angle_gamma   90.00
#
_symmetry.space_group_name_H-M   'P 1'
#
loop_
_entity.id
_entity.type
_entity.pdbx_description
1 polymer ?
#
loop_
_entity_poly.entity_id
_entity_poly.type
_entity_poly.pdbx_seq_one_letter_code
_entity_poly.pdbx_strand_id
1 'polypeptide(L)'
;MRRNNDLQLIVRSPTVSEEHLALYNAFHRDMHERRGWPYREIDESQYVESFVDGEFSFSKEFQYRRDGELVALGIVDMTGDVMSSIYFVHAPELRSSGPGTMSVVRELEVGRETGHRWLYMGYFIRDCQSMNYKNRFGPHQILQSYAADDQSAVWEFRHKT
;
A
#
# COMPACT_ATOMS: atom_id res chain seq x y z
N MET A 1 -6.14 -7.10 -14.23
CA MET A 1 -5.30 -8.16 -13.63
C MET A 1 -4.33 -8.83 -14.61
N ARG A 2 -4.66 -9.04 -15.90
CA ARG A 2 -3.73 -9.69 -16.86
C ARG A 2 -2.37 -9.02 -17.04
N ARG A 3 -2.24 -7.70 -16.76
CA ARG A 3 -1.02 -6.92 -17.02
C ARG A 3 0.10 -7.08 -15.99
N ASN A 4 -0.18 -7.71 -14.83
CA ASN A 4 0.78 -7.87 -13.72
C ASN A 4 0.84 -9.34 -13.25
N ASN A 5 0.45 -10.31 -14.11
CA ASN A 5 0.49 -11.73 -13.76
C ASN A 5 1.92 -12.29 -13.71
N ASP A 6 2.86 -11.58 -14.26
CA ASP A 6 4.28 -11.86 -14.26
C ASP A 6 4.99 -11.45 -12.96
N LEU A 7 4.28 -10.74 -12.06
CA LEU A 7 4.84 -10.33 -10.78
C LEU A 7 4.71 -11.43 -9.73
N GLN A 8 5.84 -11.84 -9.17
CA GLN A 8 5.90 -12.68 -7.99
C GLN A 8 5.66 -11.82 -6.74
N LEU A 9 4.77 -12.24 -5.85
CA LEU A 9 4.57 -11.63 -4.53
C LEU A 9 5.35 -12.41 -3.47
N ILE A 10 6.11 -11.68 -2.65
CA ILE A 10 6.78 -12.20 -1.45
C ILE A 10 6.31 -11.34 -0.27
N VAL A 11 5.77 -11.99 0.77
CA VAL A 11 5.36 -11.33 2.03
C VAL A 11 6.32 -11.71 3.14
N ARG A 12 6.91 -10.72 3.80
CA ARG A 12 7.92 -10.94 4.86
C ARG A 12 7.95 -9.77 5.85
N SER A 13 8.77 -9.86 6.89
CA SER A 13 9.04 -8.70 7.76
C SER A 13 9.77 -7.60 6.97
N PRO A 14 9.51 -6.32 7.28
CA PRO A 14 10.18 -5.21 6.60
C PRO A 14 11.68 -5.30 6.71
N THR A 15 12.37 -4.96 5.63
CA THR A 15 13.83 -4.94 5.54
C THR A 15 14.28 -3.71 4.75
N VAL A 16 15.59 -3.47 4.73
CA VAL A 16 16.23 -2.46 3.89
C VAL A 16 17.30 -3.09 3.02
N SER A 17 17.42 -2.61 1.81
CA SER A 17 18.52 -2.92 0.87
C SER A 17 18.66 -1.80 -0.16
N GLU A 18 19.70 -1.85 -0.96
CA GLU A 18 19.90 -0.91 -2.07
C GLU A 18 18.69 -0.88 -3.04
N GLU A 19 18.06 -2.04 -3.31
CA GLU A 19 16.86 -2.12 -4.15
C GLU A 19 15.68 -1.34 -3.54
N HIS A 20 15.48 -1.40 -2.21
CA HIS A 20 14.42 -0.66 -1.52
C HIS A 20 14.62 0.84 -1.65
N LEU A 21 15.83 1.31 -1.39
CA LEU A 21 16.18 2.74 -1.51
C LEU A 21 16.06 3.24 -2.94
N ALA A 22 16.58 2.47 -3.90
CA ALA A 22 16.50 2.81 -5.32
C ALA A 22 15.04 2.92 -5.77
N LEU A 23 14.18 1.94 -5.43
CA LEU A 23 12.77 1.93 -5.78
C LEU A 23 12.01 3.10 -5.14
N TYR A 24 12.23 3.33 -3.83
CA TYR A 24 11.60 4.42 -3.10
C TYR A 24 11.94 5.78 -3.72
N ASN A 25 13.23 6.04 -3.91
CA ASN A 25 13.71 7.31 -4.44
C ASN A 25 13.28 7.52 -5.90
N ALA A 26 13.28 6.47 -6.72
CA ALA A 26 12.80 6.55 -8.10
C ALA A 26 11.30 6.90 -8.16
N PHE A 27 10.46 6.27 -7.32
CA PHE A 27 9.03 6.58 -7.24
C PHE A 27 8.78 8.03 -6.83
N HIS A 28 9.45 8.51 -5.79
CA HIS A 28 9.25 9.87 -5.28
C HIS A 28 9.75 10.94 -6.24
N ARG A 29 10.86 10.69 -6.94
CA ARG A 29 11.37 11.57 -8.00
C ARG A 29 10.36 11.68 -9.15
N ASP A 30 9.80 10.55 -9.60
CA ASP A 30 8.75 10.53 -10.63
C ASP A 30 7.48 11.28 -10.18
N MET A 31 7.08 11.14 -8.92
CA MET A 31 5.93 11.86 -8.37
C MET A 31 6.20 13.36 -8.25
N HIS A 32 7.41 13.76 -7.91
CA HIS A 32 7.83 15.16 -7.93
C HIS A 32 7.73 15.76 -9.32
N GLU A 33 8.34 15.13 -10.30
CA GLU A 33 8.38 15.60 -11.68
C GLU A 33 6.98 15.74 -12.31
N ARG A 34 6.09 14.79 -12.04
CA ARG A 34 4.77 14.72 -12.65
C ARG A 34 3.66 15.41 -11.89
N ARG A 35 3.78 15.51 -10.58
CA ARG A 35 2.69 15.98 -9.71
C ARG A 35 3.10 17.10 -8.74
N GLY A 36 4.36 17.50 -8.78
CA GLY A 36 4.88 18.54 -7.89
C GLY A 36 4.94 18.12 -6.42
N TRP A 37 5.01 16.83 -6.11
CA TRP A 37 5.17 16.40 -4.73
C TRP A 37 6.51 16.89 -4.19
N PRO A 38 6.58 17.28 -2.91
CA PRO A 38 7.87 17.50 -2.27
C PRO A 38 8.76 16.27 -2.41
N TYR A 39 10.00 16.46 -2.85
CA TYR A 39 10.97 15.37 -2.99
C TYR A 39 12.28 15.69 -2.32
N ARG A 40 12.74 14.76 -1.53
CA ARG A 40 14.10 14.68 -1.00
C ARG A 40 14.50 13.22 -1.05
N GLU A 41 15.67 12.93 -1.56
CA GLU A 41 16.23 11.59 -1.54
C GLU A 41 16.47 11.17 -0.09
N ILE A 42 16.06 9.95 0.25
CA ILE A 42 16.29 9.39 1.58
C ILE A 42 17.43 8.39 1.53
N ASP A 43 18.16 8.31 2.63
CA ASP A 43 19.19 7.31 2.89
C ASP A 43 18.65 6.10 3.65
N GLU A 44 19.53 5.12 3.91
CA GLU A 44 19.18 3.89 4.62
C GLU A 44 18.63 4.16 6.02
N SER A 45 19.24 5.09 6.77
CA SER A 45 18.82 5.41 8.14
C SER A 45 17.37 5.95 8.17
N GLN A 46 17.05 6.86 7.25
CA GLN A 46 15.73 7.44 7.12
C GLN A 46 14.68 6.40 6.67
N TYR A 47 15.07 5.47 5.80
CA TYR A 47 14.19 4.38 5.39
C TYR A 47 13.91 3.43 6.55
N VAL A 48 14.95 3.05 7.30
CA VAL A 48 14.83 2.18 8.49
C VAL A 48 13.92 2.80 9.52
N GLU A 49 14.14 4.07 9.87
CA GLU A 49 13.29 4.82 10.81
C GLU A 49 11.81 4.85 10.38
N SER A 50 11.56 4.94 9.06
CA SER A 50 10.21 5.06 8.53
C SER A 50 9.44 3.74 8.44
N PHE A 51 10.13 2.62 8.17
CA PHE A 51 9.46 1.38 7.75
C PHE A 51 9.96 0.11 8.41
N VAL A 52 11.13 0.11 9.04
CA VAL A 52 11.77 -1.10 9.58
C VAL A 52 11.90 -1.04 11.09
N ASP A 53 12.20 0.14 11.64
CA ASP A 53 12.44 0.35 13.06
C ASP A 53 11.22 -0.02 13.91
N GLY A 54 11.48 -0.53 15.14
CA GLY A 54 10.45 -0.97 16.08
C GLY A 54 10.17 -2.47 16.04
N GLU A 55 10.68 -3.22 15.06
CA GLU A 55 10.54 -4.69 14.94
C GLU A 55 9.12 -5.21 15.18
N PHE A 56 8.12 -4.51 14.70
CA PHE A 56 6.72 -4.87 14.90
C PHE A 56 6.38 -6.16 14.14
N SER A 57 6.03 -7.20 14.86
CA SER A 57 5.67 -8.50 14.28
C SER A 57 4.48 -8.44 13.32
N PHE A 58 3.61 -7.43 13.47
CA PHE A 58 2.44 -7.21 12.64
C PHE A 58 2.75 -6.48 11.33
N SER A 59 3.85 -5.73 11.23
CA SER A 59 4.21 -5.03 10.00
C SER A 59 4.83 -6.01 9.01
N LYS A 60 4.36 -5.94 7.77
CA LYS A 60 4.82 -6.79 6.66
C LYS A 60 5.15 -5.94 5.44
N GLU A 61 6.18 -6.34 4.72
CA GLU A 61 6.42 -5.86 3.38
C GLU A 61 5.90 -6.84 2.35
N PHE A 62 5.22 -6.31 1.34
CA PHE A 62 4.70 -7.01 0.17
C PHE A 62 5.59 -6.64 -1.01
N GLN A 63 6.59 -7.47 -1.27
CA GLN A 63 7.51 -7.29 -2.39
C GLN A 63 6.91 -7.86 -3.67
N TYR A 64 6.87 -7.04 -4.71
CA TYR A 64 6.48 -7.48 -6.05
C TYR A 64 7.72 -7.51 -6.92
N ARG A 65 8.08 -8.71 -7.38
CA ARG A 65 9.29 -8.95 -8.16
C ARG A 65 8.99 -9.39 -9.58
N ARG A 66 9.77 -8.87 -10.52
CA ARG A 66 9.78 -9.29 -11.93
C ARG A 66 11.18 -9.77 -12.28
N ASP A 67 11.31 -11.02 -12.73
CA ASP A 67 12.62 -11.62 -13.08
C ASP A 67 13.67 -11.48 -11.96
N GLY A 68 13.23 -11.50 -10.71
CA GLY A 68 14.07 -11.34 -9.52
C GLY A 68 14.26 -9.89 -9.05
N GLU A 69 13.98 -8.88 -9.85
CA GLU A 69 14.10 -7.47 -9.48
C GLU A 69 12.90 -6.98 -8.69
N LEU A 70 13.14 -6.14 -7.66
CA LEU A 70 12.09 -5.48 -6.88
C LEU A 70 11.50 -4.31 -7.68
N VAL A 71 10.25 -4.47 -8.15
CA VAL A 71 9.58 -3.46 -9.01
C VAL A 71 8.40 -2.76 -8.36
N ALA A 72 7.89 -3.29 -7.24
CA ALA A 72 6.95 -2.58 -6.37
C ALA A 72 7.03 -3.12 -4.94
N LEU A 73 6.64 -2.29 -3.99
CA LEU A 73 6.70 -2.59 -2.57
C LEU A 73 5.51 -1.96 -1.85
N GLY A 74 4.81 -2.76 -1.03
CA GLY A 74 3.79 -2.30 -0.10
C GLY A 74 4.22 -2.54 1.35
N ILE A 75 3.90 -1.62 2.25
CA ILE A 75 3.96 -1.83 3.70
C ILE A 75 2.54 -2.01 4.19
N VAL A 76 2.29 -3.11 4.87
CA VAL A 76 0.95 -3.52 5.32
C VAL A 76 1.04 -4.02 6.75
N ASP A 77 0.25 -3.43 7.63
CA ASP A 77 0.09 -3.95 8.99
C ASP A 77 -1.01 -5.01 9.02
N MET A 78 -0.71 -6.13 9.68
CA MET A 78 -1.58 -7.29 9.80
C MET A 78 -1.80 -7.61 11.27
N THR A 79 -2.97 -7.25 11.82
CA THR A 79 -3.27 -7.40 13.26
C THR A 79 -4.64 -8.03 13.47
N GLY A 80 -4.74 -9.05 14.30
CA GLY A 80 -6.01 -9.71 14.61
C GLY A 80 -6.70 -10.19 13.33
N ASP A 81 -7.86 -9.62 13.02
CA ASP A 81 -8.65 -9.93 11.83
C ASP A 81 -8.64 -8.78 10.79
N VAL A 82 -7.70 -7.82 10.93
CA VAL A 82 -7.62 -6.64 10.05
C VAL A 82 -6.24 -6.50 9.43
N MET A 83 -6.22 -5.93 8.22
CA MET A 83 -5.04 -5.44 7.53
C MET A 83 -5.16 -3.94 7.31
N SER A 84 -4.05 -3.23 7.30
CA SER A 84 -3.98 -1.81 6.95
C SER A 84 -2.91 -1.58 5.90
N SER A 85 -3.30 -1.09 4.73
CA SER A 85 -2.38 -0.68 3.67
C SER A 85 -1.76 0.67 4.05
N ILE A 86 -0.50 0.66 4.50
CA ILE A 86 0.19 1.83 5.05
C ILE A 86 0.84 2.64 3.94
N TYR A 87 1.62 1.97 3.09
CA TYR A 87 2.39 2.63 2.05
C TYR A 87 2.59 1.75 0.82
N PHE A 88 2.70 2.37 -0.36
CA PHE A 88 2.95 1.64 -1.60
C PHE A 88 3.77 2.47 -2.59
N VAL A 89 4.86 1.91 -3.07
CA VAL A 89 5.71 2.48 -4.12
C VAL A 89 5.87 1.48 -5.26
N HIS A 90 6.17 1.98 -6.44
CA HIS A 90 6.40 1.16 -7.62
C HIS A 90 7.39 1.82 -8.59
N ALA A 91 8.05 1.02 -9.37
CA ALA A 91 8.90 1.51 -10.45
C ALA A 91 8.08 2.33 -11.47
N PRO A 92 8.60 3.48 -11.94
CA PRO A 92 7.85 4.38 -12.81
C PRO A 92 7.27 3.72 -14.06
N GLU A 93 7.94 2.73 -14.63
CA GLU A 93 7.52 1.97 -15.81
C GLU A 93 6.28 1.11 -15.57
N LEU A 94 6.00 0.70 -14.32
CA LEU A 94 4.77 -0.04 -13.98
C LEU A 94 3.51 0.81 -14.01
N ARG A 95 3.62 2.12 -14.07
CA ARG A 95 2.49 3.06 -13.94
C ARG A 95 1.31 2.71 -14.85
N SER A 96 1.58 2.38 -16.11
CA SER A 96 0.55 2.08 -17.11
C SER A 96 -0.21 0.78 -16.85
N SER A 97 0.32 -0.09 -15.97
CA SER A 97 -0.28 -1.39 -15.62
C SER A 97 -1.24 -1.33 -14.44
N GLY A 98 -1.41 -0.16 -13.79
CA GLY A 98 -2.30 0.05 -12.65
C GLY A 98 -1.80 -0.62 -11.36
N PRO A 99 -0.54 -0.36 -10.95
CA PRO A 99 0.11 -1.07 -9.84
C PRO A 99 -0.61 -0.88 -8.50
N GLY A 100 -1.17 0.29 -8.21
CA GLY A 100 -1.93 0.50 -6.97
C GLY A 100 -3.21 -0.34 -6.90
N THR A 101 -3.90 -0.55 -8.03
CA THR A 101 -5.05 -1.46 -8.07
C THR A 101 -4.60 -2.92 -7.89
N MET A 102 -3.49 -3.29 -8.49
CA MET A 102 -2.90 -4.62 -8.35
C MET A 102 -2.52 -4.90 -6.89
N SER A 103 -1.85 -3.96 -6.21
CA SER A 103 -1.47 -4.10 -4.81
C SER A 103 -2.68 -4.42 -3.92
N VAL A 104 -3.75 -3.62 -4.00
CA VAL A 104 -4.97 -3.86 -3.21
C VAL A 104 -5.57 -5.24 -3.48
N VAL A 105 -5.61 -5.69 -4.74
CA VAL A 105 -6.12 -7.03 -5.05
C VAL A 105 -5.27 -8.12 -4.41
N ARG A 106 -3.94 -7.98 -4.47
CA ARG A 106 -3.01 -8.94 -3.82
C ARG A 106 -3.13 -8.91 -2.29
N GLU A 107 -3.28 -7.74 -1.70
CA GLU A 107 -3.54 -7.61 -0.26
C GLU A 107 -4.85 -8.32 0.14
N LEU A 108 -5.93 -8.16 -0.65
CA LEU A 108 -7.20 -8.87 -0.42
C LEU A 108 -7.06 -10.39 -0.59
N GLU A 109 -6.28 -10.87 -1.55
CA GLU A 109 -5.99 -12.29 -1.75
C GLU A 109 -5.26 -12.86 -0.53
N VAL A 110 -4.18 -12.21 -0.07
CA VAL A 110 -3.43 -12.60 1.13
C VAL A 110 -4.32 -12.54 2.38
N GLY A 111 -5.10 -11.47 2.55
CA GLY A 111 -6.02 -11.33 3.67
C GLY A 111 -7.01 -12.49 3.75
N ARG A 112 -7.60 -12.89 2.62
CA ARG A 112 -8.51 -14.04 2.55
C ARG A 112 -7.81 -15.35 2.93
N GLU A 113 -6.57 -15.56 2.47
CA GLU A 113 -5.79 -16.77 2.73
C GLU A 113 -5.35 -16.86 4.20
N THR A 114 -5.11 -15.71 4.83
CA THR A 114 -4.65 -15.62 6.22
C THR A 114 -5.77 -15.37 7.24
N GLY A 115 -7.03 -15.30 6.79
CA GLY A 115 -8.20 -15.17 7.66
C GLY A 115 -8.55 -13.75 8.10
N HIS A 116 -7.94 -12.72 7.49
CA HIS A 116 -8.28 -11.33 7.78
C HIS A 116 -9.59 -10.95 7.09
N ARG A 117 -10.46 -10.25 7.82
CA ARG A 117 -11.80 -9.89 7.38
C ARG A 117 -11.87 -8.50 6.73
N TRP A 118 -10.96 -7.61 7.13
CA TRP A 118 -10.99 -6.20 6.73
C TRP A 118 -9.64 -5.76 6.20
N LEU A 119 -9.68 -4.94 5.15
CA LEU A 119 -8.53 -4.20 4.63
C LEU A 119 -8.83 -2.70 4.70
N TYR A 120 -8.11 -2.00 5.58
CA TYR A 120 -8.13 -0.54 5.63
C TYR A 120 -7.21 0.02 4.55
N MET A 121 -7.80 0.77 3.62
CA MET A 121 -7.07 1.36 2.49
C MET A 121 -6.58 2.78 2.76
N GLY A 122 -6.72 3.27 4.01
CA GLY A 122 -6.40 4.63 4.39
C GLY A 122 -7.39 5.67 3.84
N TYR A 123 -6.97 6.91 3.81
CA TYR A 123 -7.84 8.03 3.42
C TYR A 123 -8.40 7.90 2.01
N PHE A 124 -9.64 8.37 1.86
CA PHE A 124 -10.30 8.58 0.58
C PHE A 124 -10.66 10.05 0.41
N ILE A 125 -10.11 10.68 -0.62
CA ILE A 125 -10.43 12.06 -0.99
C ILE A 125 -11.05 11.99 -2.38
N ARG A 126 -12.32 12.37 -2.50
CA ARG A 126 -13.13 12.21 -3.71
C ARG A 126 -12.51 12.88 -4.94
N ASP A 127 -12.00 14.09 -4.77
CA ASP A 127 -11.44 14.89 -5.86
C ASP A 127 -9.94 14.67 -6.06
N CYS A 128 -9.35 13.71 -5.35
CA CYS A 128 -7.96 13.33 -5.52
C CYS A 128 -7.82 12.18 -6.51
N GLN A 129 -7.30 12.47 -7.69
CA GLN A 129 -7.14 11.50 -8.78
C GLN A 129 -6.34 10.24 -8.37
N SER A 130 -5.32 10.39 -7.51
CA SER A 130 -4.52 9.28 -7.00
C SER A 130 -5.24 8.40 -5.98
N MET A 131 -6.38 8.82 -5.44
CA MET A 131 -7.17 8.09 -4.44
C MET A 131 -8.49 7.53 -4.98
N ASN A 132 -8.97 8.01 -6.13
CA ASN A 132 -10.27 7.62 -6.71
C ASN A 132 -10.39 6.12 -7.00
N TYR A 133 -9.28 5.43 -7.26
CA TYR A 133 -9.30 3.99 -7.52
C TYR A 133 -9.81 3.19 -6.32
N LYS A 134 -9.66 3.70 -5.09
CA LYS A 134 -10.10 3.03 -3.85
C LYS A 134 -11.62 2.80 -3.84
N ASN A 135 -12.39 3.73 -4.39
CA ASN A 135 -13.86 3.63 -4.49
C ASN A 135 -14.35 2.55 -5.50
N ARG A 136 -13.43 1.92 -6.24
CA ARG A 136 -13.79 0.87 -7.22
C ARG A 136 -13.85 -0.52 -6.60
N PHE A 137 -13.36 -0.67 -5.37
CA PHE A 137 -13.44 -1.91 -4.62
C PHE A 137 -14.78 -1.95 -3.88
N GLY A 138 -15.47 -3.06 -3.95
CA GLY A 138 -16.76 -3.18 -3.29
C GLY A 138 -17.10 -4.62 -2.93
N PRO A 139 -17.90 -4.82 -1.88
CA PRO A 139 -18.45 -3.78 -1.01
C PRO A 139 -17.38 -3.12 -0.12
N HIS A 140 -17.58 -1.86 0.29
CA HIS A 140 -16.68 -1.16 1.22
C HIS A 140 -17.47 -0.26 2.19
N GLN A 141 -16.78 0.20 3.22
CA GLN A 141 -17.30 1.14 4.20
C GLN A 141 -16.43 2.40 4.26
N ILE A 142 -17.04 3.53 4.56
CA ILE A 142 -16.35 4.80 4.75
C ILE A 142 -16.63 5.26 6.18
N LEU A 143 -15.54 5.53 6.93
CA LEU A 143 -15.63 6.14 8.24
C LEU A 143 -16.16 7.57 8.11
N GLN A 144 -17.24 7.89 8.80
CA GLN A 144 -17.91 9.20 8.70
C GLN A 144 -17.20 10.26 9.53
N SER A 145 -16.72 9.88 10.71
CA SER A 145 -15.97 10.75 11.61
C SER A 145 -15.10 9.93 12.56
N TYR A 146 -14.05 10.53 13.06
CA TYR A 146 -13.30 9.94 14.18
C TYR A 146 -14.21 9.94 15.42
N ALA A 147 -14.37 8.77 16.00
CA ALA A 147 -15.07 8.61 17.28
C ALA A 147 -14.15 9.04 18.43
N ALA A 148 -14.71 9.58 19.50
CA ALA A 148 -14.00 9.70 20.77
C ALA A 148 -13.76 8.29 21.37
N ASP A 149 -12.82 8.16 22.33
CA ASP A 149 -12.39 6.87 22.86
C ASP A 149 -13.54 6.07 23.51
N ASP A 150 -14.59 6.74 23.97
CA ASP A 150 -15.81 6.17 24.57
C ASP A 150 -16.96 5.94 23.57
N GLN A 151 -16.73 6.21 22.32
CA GLN A 151 -17.76 6.13 21.25
C GLN A 151 -17.40 5.10 20.21
N SER A 152 -18.43 4.43 19.68
CA SER A 152 -18.24 3.53 18.53
C SER A 152 -18.08 4.32 17.23
N ALA A 153 -17.14 3.92 16.40
CA ALA A 153 -16.97 4.50 15.08
C ALA A 153 -18.19 4.25 14.19
N VAL A 154 -18.61 5.27 13.46
CA VAL A 154 -19.74 5.19 12.52
C VAL A 154 -19.21 4.97 11.11
N TRP A 155 -19.56 3.84 10.53
CA TRP A 155 -19.18 3.45 9.18
C TRP A 155 -20.39 3.47 8.25
N GLU A 156 -20.25 4.14 7.11
CA GLU A 156 -21.27 4.14 6.05
C GLU A 156 -20.95 3.06 5.02
N PHE A 157 -21.88 2.15 4.83
CA PHE A 157 -21.73 1.07 3.86
C PHE A 157 -22.00 1.58 2.43
N ARG A 158 -21.11 1.26 1.50
CA ARG A 158 -21.21 1.59 0.08
C ARG A 158 -21.26 0.33 -0.76
N HIS A 159 -22.37 0.17 -1.47
CA HIS A 159 -22.47 -0.82 -2.52
C HIS A 159 -21.81 -0.29 -3.81
N LYS A 160 -21.27 -1.18 -4.59
CA LYS A 160 -20.78 -0.82 -5.93
C LYS A 160 -22.00 -0.41 -6.75
N THR A 161 -22.07 0.85 -7.14
CA THR A 161 -23.02 1.35 -8.15
C THR A 161 -22.60 0.94 -9.53
#